data_deb135e08a5a71f43998c0f8dc1eafe5
#
_entry.id   deb135e08a5a71f43998c0f8dc1eafe5
#
_cell.length_a   1.000
_cell.length_b   1.000
_cell.length_c   1.000
_cell.angle_alpha   90.00
_cell.angle_beta   90.00
_cell.angle_gamma   90.00
#
_symmetry.space_group_name_H-M   'P 1'
#
loop_
_entity.id
_entity.type
_entity.pdbx_description
1 polymer ?
#
loop_
_entity_poly.entity_id
_entity_poly.type
_entity_poly.pdbx_seq_one_letter_code
_entity_poly.pdbx_strand_id
1 'polypeptide(L)'
;MTMRDLADLRKALDDLDKVLLHALGERTRLAREIADVKADADRPVRDLDREAALVAHRSAYGERLGLDPALVRRIYHEILEDSVRRQHDWLQTPADAEAAPWTVAYQGTEGAYGHEAALRHFGVERRVITLRPYRSFRDTLEAVQRGDAQRAVLPIENSTAGSVNEVYDLLFRLNLAMVGEEVLPIRHCLLGVPGATLAGLSHVHSHPQALAQCSDYLAGLAGVESEPASNTALAAARVAERGDRAHAAIASAEAGDRHGLTVLARDVANQAVNLTRFVVIAATPVDVNPLVACKVSLVFGTRHERGALVRCLNVLAEEGLSLTKLESRPKPGSAWEYIFYVDVEGHLSEPRVQSGLAGLATSTQFLRVLGCYPQAVTAGGGTAGVPQV
;
A
#
# COMPACT_ATOMS: atom_id res chain seq x y z
N MET A 1 -21.83 9.19 45.81
CA MET A 1 -21.74 8.82 44.36
C MET A 1 -21.91 7.31 44.27
N THR A 2 -23.03 6.86 43.72
CA THR A 2 -23.28 5.44 43.46
C THR A 2 -22.24 4.97 42.44
N MET A 3 -21.40 3.97 42.81
CA MET A 3 -20.47 3.34 41.86
C MET A 3 -21.31 2.72 40.74
N ARG A 4 -21.09 3.19 39.49
CA ARG A 4 -21.67 2.55 38.30
C ARG A 4 -21.12 1.11 38.22
N ASP A 5 -21.97 0.15 37.91
CA ASP A 5 -21.52 -1.20 37.70
C ASP A 5 -20.82 -1.36 36.34
N LEU A 6 -20.18 -2.47 36.10
CA LEU A 6 -19.43 -2.73 34.86
C LEU A 6 -20.32 -2.78 33.62
N ALA A 7 -21.58 -3.23 33.78
CA ALA A 7 -22.55 -3.31 32.69
C ALA A 7 -22.99 -1.88 32.25
N ASP A 8 -23.25 -1.00 33.22
CA ASP A 8 -23.57 0.40 32.95
C ASP A 8 -22.44 1.15 32.24
N LEU A 9 -21.18 0.89 32.64
CA LEU A 9 -20.00 1.50 32.00
C LEU A 9 -19.79 1.00 30.57
N ARG A 10 -20.00 -0.31 30.32
CA ARG A 10 -19.92 -0.87 28.96
C ARG A 10 -21.01 -0.30 28.05
N LYS A 11 -22.25 -0.22 28.56
CA LYS A 11 -23.35 0.40 27.80
C LYS A 11 -23.06 1.88 27.46
N ALA A 12 -22.48 2.63 28.37
CA ALA A 12 -22.08 4.01 28.13
C ALA A 12 -21.00 4.12 27.05
N LEU A 13 -20.04 3.18 27.01
CA LEU A 13 -19.05 3.08 25.93
C LEU A 13 -19.69 2.77 24.58
N ASP A 14 -20.59 1.77 24.53
CA ASP A 14 -21.32 1.41 23.30
C ASP A 14 -22.11 2.59 22.73
N ASP A 15 -22.69 3.43 23.60
CA ASP A 15 -23.43 4.61 23.17
C ASP A 15 -22.49 5.72 22.65
N LEU A 16 -21.31 5.90 23.24
CA LEU A 16 -20.28 6.80 22.73
C LEU A 16 -19.71 6.34 21.38
N ASP A 17 -19.51 5.04 21.19
CA ASP A 17 -19.05 4.47 19.93
C ASP A 17 -20.05 4.75 18.79
N LYS A 18 -21.36 4.67 19.06
CA LYS A 18 -22.40 5.06 18.08
C LYS A 18 -22.27 6.54 17.68
N VAL A 19 -22.06 7.43 18.65
CA VAL A 19 -21.87 8.87 18.37
C VAL A 19 -20.62 9.10 17.52
N LEU A 20 -19.52 8.40 17.80
CA LEU A 20 -18.30 8.47 17.02
C LEU A 20 -18.52 8.00 15.57
N LEU A 21 -19.21 6.86 15.37
CA LEU A 21 -19.53 6.34 14.05
C LEU A 21 -20.43 7.29 13.26
N HIS A 22 -21.44 7.89 13.88
CA HIS A 22 -22.28 8.91 13.24
C HIS A 22 -21.47 10.13 12.82
N ALA A 23 -20.58 10.64 13.67
CA ALA A 23 -19.73 11.78 13.35
C ALA A 23 -18.77 11.47 12.19
N LEU A 24 -18.20 10.25 12.11
CA LEU A 24 -17.39 9.80 10.99
C LEU A 24 -18.20 9.69 9.68
N GLY A 25 -19.44 9.20 9.76
CA GLY A 25 -20.37 9.15 8.61
C GLY A 25 -20.68 10.53 8.04
N GLU A 26 -21.03 11.48 8.91
CA GLU A 26 -21.26 12.88 8.50
C GLU A 26 -20.00 13.53 7.91
N ARG A 27 -18.84 13.24 8.48
CA ARG A 27 -17.56 13.73 7.94
C ARG A 27 -17.28 13.16 6.54
N THR A 28 -17.60 11.90 6.29
CA THR A 28 -17.49 11.27 4.97
C THR A 28 -18.42 11.94 3.96
N ARG A 29 -19.67 12.28 4.35
CA ARG A 29 -20.61 13.00 3.49
C ARG A 29 -20.06 14.38 3.10
N LEU A 30 -19.60 15.16 4.08
CA LEU A 30 -19.01 16.48 3.86
C LEU A 30 -17.75 16.43 2.98
N ALA A 31 -16.95 15.36 3.09
CA ALA A 31 -15.77 15.20 2.25
C ALA A 31 -16.12 15.09 0.75
N ARG A 32 -17.27 14.46 0.41
CA ARG A 32 -17.75 14.40 -0.97
C ARG A 32 -18.21 15.77 -1.47
N GLU A 33 -18.96 16.51 -0.69
CA GLU A 33 -19.38 17.88 -1.03
C GLU A 33 -18.17 18.81 -1.23
N ILE A 34 -17.13 18.63 -0.42
CA ILE A 34 -15.86 19.35 -0.59
C ILE A 34 -15.18 18.98 -1.92
N ALA A 35 -15.25 17.71 -2.34
CA ALA A 35 -14.69 17.29 -3.63
C ALA A 35 -15.38 17.98 -4.79
N ASP A 36 -16.72 18.06 -4.78
CA ASP A 36 -17.49 18.77 -5.82
C ASP A 36 -17.12 20.25 -5.88
N VAL A 37 -17.08 20.95 -4.74
CA VAL A 37 -16.70 22.36 -4.67
C VAL A 37 -15.25 22.60 -5.12
N LYS A 38 -14.33 21.67 -4.81
CA LYS A 38 -12.94 21.77 -5.27
C LYS A 38 -12.85 21.57 -6.78
N ALA A 39 -13.59 20.61 -7.34
CA ALA A 39 -13.65 20.39 -8.79
C ALA A 39 -14.17 21.62 -9.53
N ASP A 40 -15.28 22.21 -9.06
CA ASP A 40 -15.85 23.43 -9.65
C ASP A 40 -14.89 24.64 -9.57
N ALA A 41 -14.04 24.68 -8.54
CA ALA A 41 -13.08 25.77 -8.32
C ALA A 41 -11.68 25.48 -8.87
N ASP A 42 -11.48 24.38 -9.60
CA ASP A 42 -10.18 23.91 -10.14
C ASP A 42 -9.08 23.84 -9.05
N ARG A 43 -9.45 23.33 -7.86
CA ARG A 43 -8.54 23.20 -6.70
C ARG A 43 -8.13 21.75 -6.47
N PRO A 44 -6.86 21.49 -6.15
CA PRO A 44 -6.39 20.14 -5.88
C PRO A 44 -7.13 19.52 -4.70
N VAL A 45 -7.37 18.21 -4.80
CA VAL A 45 -8.02 17.43 -3.72
C VAL A 45 -7.20 17.51 -2.44
N ARG A 46 -5.89 17.41 -2.53
CA ARG A 46 -4.97 17.44 -1.40
C ARG A 46 -4.41 18.83 -1.14
N ASP A 47 -4.37 19.22 0.12
CA ASP A 47 -3.80 20.48 0.61
C ASP A 47 -2.97 20.12 1.86
N LEU A 48 -1.69 19.87 1.66
CA LEU A 48 -0.76 19.40 2.70
C LEU A 48 -0.60 20.39 3.85
N ASP A 49 -0.59 21.69 3.56
CA ASP A 49 -0.43 22.72 4.59
C ASP A 49 -1.65 22.78 5.50
N ARG A 50 -2.84 22.70 4.90
CA ARG A 50 -4.10 22.65 5.65
C ARG A 50 -4.23 21.36 6.46
N GLU A 51 -3.82 20.20 5.91
CA GLU A 51 -3.82 18.92 6.61
C GLU A 51 -2.89 18.98 7.84
N ALA A 52 -1.67 19.47 7.67
CA ALA A 52 -0.71 19.63 8.76
C ALA A 52 -1.23 20.57 9.87
N ALA A 53 -1.77 21.72 9.47
CA ALA A 53 -2.37 22.68 10.41
C ALA A 53 -3.58 22.06 11.16
N LEU A 54 -4.41 21.29 10.48
CA LEU A 54 -5.55 20.59 11.09
C LEU A 54 -5.08 19.56 12.12
N VAL A 55 -4.12 18.71 11.79
CA VAL A 55 -3.57 17.70 12.70
C VAL A 55 -2.96 18.36 13.94
N ALA A 56 -2.17 19.42 13.77
CA ALA A 56 -1.59 20.17 14.88
C ALA A 56 -2.67 20.76 15.81
N HIS A 57 -3.68 21.41 15.24
CA HIS A 57 -4.78 22.00 15.99
C HIS A 57 -5.60 20.93 16.75
N ARG A 58 -5.88 19.78 16.12
CA ARG A 58 -6.63 18.68 16.75
C ARG A 58 -5.81 18.01 17.86
N SER A 59 -4.50 17.85 17.67
CA SER A 59 -3.61 17.31 18.71
C SER A 59 -3.62 18.20 19.96
N ALA A 60 -3.48 19.52 19.78
CA ALA A 60 -3.54 20.47 20.88
C ALA A 60 -4.93 20.54 21.56
N TYR A 61 -6.01 20.35 20.80
CA TYR A 61 -7.35 20.24 21.36
C TYR A 61 -7.53 18.95 22.17
N GLY A 62 -7.05 17.80 21.65
CA GLY A 62 -7.11 16.52 22.34
C GLY A 62 -6.35 16.51 23.66
N GLU A 63 -5.18 17.15 23.69
CA GLU A 63 -4.36 17.29 24.90
C GLU A 63 -5.14 18.02 26.02
N ARG A 64 -5.91 19.06 25.69
CA ARG A 64 -6.79 19.76 26.66
C ARG A 64 -7.91 18.87 27.19
N LEU A 65 -8.27 17.82 26.47
CA LEU A 65 -9.25 16.81 26.88
C LEU A 65 -8.60 15.61 27.59
N GLY A 66 -7.29 15.65 27.84
CA GLY A 66 -6.54 14.58 28.50
C GLY A 66 -6.21 13.40 27.58
N LEU A 67 -6.26 13.58 26.26
CA LEU A 67 -5.87 12.55 25.29
C LEU A 67 -4.38 12.64 24.96
N ASP A 68 -3.75 11.49 24.69
CA ASP A 68 -2.40 11.44 24.18
C ASP A 68 -2.31 12.10 22.79
N PRO A 69 -1.49 13.15 22.60
CA PRO A 69 -1.33 13.79 21.29
C PRO A 69 -0.86 12.84 20.19
N ALA A 70 -0.11 11.78 20.50
CA ALA A 70 0.31 10.78 19.53
C ALA A 70 -0.88 9.92 19.06
N LEU A 71 -1.79 9.58 19.97
CA LEU A 71 -3.04 8.89 19.63
C LEU A 71 -3.89 9.76 18.70
N VAL A 72 -4.09 11.05 19.04
CA VAL A 72 -4.88 11.98 18.24
C VAL A 72 -4.29 12.12 16.84
N ARG A 73 -2.97 12.27 16.72
CA ARG A 73 -2.30 12.33 15.40
C ARG A 73 -2.57 11.08 14.57
N ARG A 74 -2.41 9.87 15.12
CA ARG A 74 -2.68 8.63 14.38
C ARG A 74 -4.11 8.56 13.87
N ILE A 75 -5.10 8.85 14.73
CA ILE A 75 -6.53 8.83 14.34
C ILE A 75 -6.81 9.85 13.23
N TYR A 76 -6.31 11.08 13.34
CA TYR A 76 -6.55 12.10 12.34
C TYR A 76 -5.82 11.84 11.03
N HIS A 77 -4.67 11.20 11.04
CA HIS A 77 -4.01 10.73 9.81
C HIS A 77 -4.89 9.72 9.08
N GLU A 78 -5.39 8.67 9.75
CA GLU A 78 -6.29 7.68 9.14
C GLU A 78 -7.57 8.33 8.58
N ILE A 79 -8.16 9.25 9.34
CA ILE A 79 -9.36 9.99 8.91
C ILE A 79 -9.09 10.84 7.67
N LEU A 80 -7.95 11.52 7.59
CA LEU A 80 -7.58 12.35 6.44
C LEU A 80 -7.28 11.50 5.21
N GLU A 81 -6.54 10.42 5.38
CA GLU A 81 -6.23 9.48 4.31
C GLU A 81 -7.48 8.86 3.70
N ASP A 82 -8.42 8.39 4.53
CA ASP A 82 -9.71 7.88 4.06
C ASP A 82 -10.49 8.97 3.31
N SER A 83 -10.46 10.20 3.84
CA SER A 83 -11.16 11.35 3.23
C SER A 83 -10.60 11.71 1.84
N VAL A 84 -9.27 11.75 1.68
CA VAL A 84 -8.60 12.02 0.39
C VAL A 84 -8.91 10.90 -0.59
N ARG A 85 -8.79 9.64 -0.17
CA ARG A 85 -9.09 8.47 -1.00
C ARG A 85 -10.52 8.50 -1.52
N ARG A 86 -11.51 8.79 -0.66
CA ARG A 86 -12.92 8.91 -1.06
C ARG A 86 -13.20 10.08 -1.98
N GLN A 87 -12.50 11.21 -1.82
CA GLN A 87 -12.59 12.33 -2.75
C GLN A 87 -12.04 11.96 -4.14
N HIS A 88 -10.91 11.24 -4.19
CA HIS A 88 -10.36 10.73 -5.44
C HIS A 88 -11.33 9.77 -6.13
N ASP A 89 -11.85 8.78 -5.42
CA ASP A 89 -12.83 7.82 -5.94
C ASP A 89 -14.11 8.52 -6.45
N TRP A 90 -14.60 9.49 -5.68
CA TRP A 90 -15.77 10.29 -6.06
C TRP A 90 -15.58 11.04 -7.37
N LEU A 91 -14.43 11.69 -7.56
CA LEU A 91 -14.13 12.46 -8.77
C LEU A 91 -13.80 11.59 -10.00
N GLN A 92 -13.39 10.35 -9.78
CA GLN A 92 -13.05 9.42 -10.86
C GLN A 92 -14.21 8.54 -11.31
N THR A 93 -15.23 8.34 -10.48
CA THR A 93 -16.34 7.45 -10.79
C THR A 93 -17.52 8.27 -11.29
N PRO A 94 -17.94 8.15 -12.57
CA PRO A 94 -19.13 8.84 -13.08
C PRO A 94 -20.37 8.53 -12.24
N ALA A 95 -21.22 9.52 -12.01
CA ALA A 95 -22.41 9.41 -11.16
C ALA A 95 -23.40 8.31 -11.62
N ASP A 96 -23.41 7.98 -12.92
CA ASP A 96 -24.33 7.04 -13.57
C ASP A 96 -23.76 5.62 -13.75
N ALA A 97 -22.58 5.35 -13.19
CA ALA A 97 -21.98 4.02 -13.29
C ALA A 97 -22.68 3.05 -12.32
N GLU A 98 -23.80 2.48 -12.71
CA GLU A 98 -24.16 1.09 -12.30
C GLU A 98 -23.05 0.18 -12.82
N ALA A 99 -21.94 0.20 -12.10
CA ALA A 99 -20.73 -0.43 -12.56
C ALA A 99 -20.84 -1.93 -12.33
N ALA A 100 -20.69 -2.72 -13.40
CA ALA A 100 -20.56 -4.15 -13.29
C ALA A 100 -19.53 -4.53 -12.18
N PRO A 101 -19.78 -5.61 -11.42
CA PRO A 101 -18.86 -6.05 -10.37
C PRO A 101 -17.48 -6.31 -10.94
N TRP A 102 -16.43 -5.99 -10.15
CA TRP A 102 -15.06 -6.30 -10.53
C TRP A 102 -14.53 -7.51 -9.80
N THR A 103 -13.78 -8.33 -10.53
CA THR A 103 -12.85 -9.28 -9.94
C THR A 103 -11.48 -8.60 -9.84
N VAL A 104 -10.92 -8.58 -8.63
CA VAL A 104 -9.58 -8.07 -8.35
C VAL A 104 -8.69 -9.25 -8.00
N ALA A 105 -7.68 -9.50 -8.83
CA ALA A 105 -6.69 -10.54 -8.63
C ALA A 105 -5.61 -10.09 -7.64
N TYR A 106 -5.16 -10.99 -6.77
CA TYR A 106 -4.00 -10.74 -5.91
C TYR A 106 -3.18 -12.03 -5.74
N GLN A 107 -1.88 -11.89 -5.48
CA GLN A 107 -1.03 -13.05 -5.24
C GLN A 107 -1.09 -13.47 -3.77
N GLY A 108 -1.19 -14.78 -3.53
CA GLY A 108 -1.19 -15.39 -2.20
C GLY A 108 -2.53 -16.00 -1.81
N THR A 109 -2.84 -15.93 -0.54
CA THR A 109 -4.06 -16.47 0.08
C THR A 109 -4.79 -15.35 0.84
N GLU A 110 -6.01 -15.61 1.25
CA GLU A 110 -6.72 -14.70 2.16
C GLU A 110 -5.90 -14.45 3.43
N GLY A 111 -5.86 -13.19 3.89
CA GLY A 111 -5.03 -12.76 5.02
C GLY A 111 -3.57 -12.48 4.67
N ALA A 112 -3.12 -12.73 3.44
CA ALA A 112 -1.81 -12.27 2.97
C ALA A 112 -1.80 -10.74 2.77
N TYR A 113 -0.64 -10.10 2.84
CA TYR A 113 -0.52 -8.64 2.64
C TYR A 113 -1.05 -8.16 1.28
N GLY A 114 -0.98 -8.97 0.22
CA GLY A 114 -1.62 -8.67 -1.06
C GLY A 114 -3.15 -8.62 -0.99
N HIS A 115 -3.76 -9.49 -0.19
CA HIS A 115 -5.20 -9.45 0.10
C HIS A 115 -5.58 -8.19 0.90
N GLU A 116 -4.80 -7.87 1.93
CA GLU A 116 -5.01 -6.68 2.76
C GLU A 116 -4.87 -5.39 1.95
N ALA A 117 -3.84 -5.29 1.09
CA ALA A 117 -3.66 -4.16 0.18
C ALA A 117 -4.85 -4.00 -0.78
N ALA A 118 -5.39 -5.11 -1.31
CA ALA A 118 -6.56 -5.09 -2.17
C ALA A 118 -7.83 -4.64 -1.42
N LEU A 119 -8.04 -5.14 -0.21
CA LEU A 119 -9.15 -4.69 0.65
C LEU A 119 -9.06 -3.20 0.98
N ARG A 120 -7.86 -2.72 1.30
CA ARG A 120 -7.64 -1.32 1.65
C ARG A 120 -7.86 -0.40 0.45
N HIS A 121 -7.34 -0.76 -0.71
CA HIS A 121 -7.46 0.04 -1.92
C HIS A 121 -8.89 0.10 -2.45
N PHE A 122 -9.58 -1.04 -2.53
CA PHE A 122 -10.92 -1.16 -3.13
C PHE A 122 -12.07 -1.07 -2.12
N GLY A 123 -11.80 -1.05 -0.82
CA GLY A 123 -12.83 -1.05 0.22
C GLY A 123 -13.68 0.22 0.28
N VAL A 124 -13.29 1.28 -0.41
CA VAL A 124 -14.02 2.56 -0.50
C VAL A 124 -14.79 2.72 -1.80
N GLU A 125 -14.61 1.82 -2.78
CA GLU A 125 -15.27 1.91 -4.07
C GLU A 125 -16.79 1.66 -3.97
N ARG A 126 -17.55 2.32 -4.86
CA ARG A 126 -19.00 2.12 -4.97
C ARG A 126 -19.38 0.80 -5.64
N ARG A 127 -18.41 0.17 -6.26
CA ARG A 127 -18.56 -1.04 -7.06
C ARG A 127 -18.47 -2.29 -6.19
N VAL A 128 -19.22 -3.32 -6.55
CA VAL A 128 -19.07 -4.65 -5.91
C VAL A 128 -17.73 -5.25 -6.33
N ILE A 129 -16.89 -5.57 -5.34
CA ILE A 129 -15.55 -6.13 -5.55
C ILE A 129 -15.52 -7.58 -5.09
N THR A 130 -15.03 -8.47 -5.96
CA THR A 130 -14.71 -9.86 -5.62
C THR A 130 -13.20 -10.04 -5.66
N LEU A 131 -12.57 -10.33 -4.53
CA LEU A 131 -11.14 -10.61 -4.45
C LEU A 131 -10.86 -12.06 -4.81
N ARG A 132 -9.91 -12.29 -5.72
CA ARG A 132 -9.56 -13.63 -6.20
C ARG A 132 -8.06 -13.90 -6.01
N PRO A 133 -7.68 -14.94 -5.21
CA PRO A 133 -6.30 -15.31 -5.00
C PRO A 133 -5.71 -16.06 -6.20
N TYR A 134 -4.42 -15.81 -6.46
CA TYR A 134 -3.61 -16.53 -7.44
C TYR A 134 -2.28 -16.97 -6.82
N ARG A 135 -1.69 -18.03 -7.34
CA ARG A 135 -0.49 -18.65 -6.77
C ARG A 135 0.78 -17.85 -7.04
N SER A 136 0.89 -17.24 -8.21
CA SER A 136 2.09 -16.51 -8.63
C SER A 136 1.75 -15.09 -9.12
N PHE A 137 2.75 -14.21 -9.16
CA PHE A 137 2.60 -12.89 -9.77
C PHE A 137 2.23 -12.98 -11.25
N ARG A 138 2.80 -13.96 -11.95
CA ARG A 138 2.48 -14.25 -13.35
C ARG A 138 1.01 -14.57 -13.53
N ASP A 139 0.48 -15.57 -12.80
CA ASP A 139 -0.94 -15.97 -12.92
C ASP A 139 -1.87 -14.80 -12.63
N THR A 140 -1.49 -13.95 -11.64
CA THR A 140 -2.25 -12.76 -11.24
C THR A 140 -2.33 -11.74 -12.39
N LEU A 141 -1.22 -11.44 -13.07
CA LEU A 141 -1.19 -10.50 -14.19
C LEU A 141 -1.82 -11.07 -15.46
N GLU A 142 -1.60 -12.34 -15.74
CA GLU A 142 -2.22 -13.02 -16.89
C GLU A 142 -3.74 -13.09 -16.74
N ALA A 143 -4.28 -13.18 -15.53
CA ALA A 143 -5.72 -13.09 -15.30
C ALA A 143 -6.30 -11.74 -15.75
N VAL A 144 -5.57 -10.64 -15.52
CA VAL A 144 -5.97 -9.32 -16.05
C VAL A 144 -5.84 -9.27 -17.57
N GLN A 145 -4.76 -9.82 -18.12
CA GLN A 145 -4.55 -9.84 -19.56
C GLN A 145 -5.62 -10.62 -20.32
N ARG A 146 -6.12 -11.72 -19.74
CA ARG A 146 -7.21 -12.53 -20.30
C ARG A 146 -8.61 -11.97 -20.05
N GLY A 147 -8.74 -10.95 -19.17
CA GLY A 147 -10.03 -10.40 -18.76
C GLY A 147 -10.76 -11.20 -17.66
N ASP A 148 -10.09 -12.23 -17.06
CA ASP A 148 -10.61 -13.00 -15.93
C ASP A 148 -10.69 -12.14 -14.64
N ALA A 149 -9.92 -11.06 -14.59
CA ALA A 149 -9.95 -10.03 -13.58
C ALA A 149 -9.83 -8.63 -14.19
N GLN A 150 -10.52 -7.65 -13.65
CA GLN A 150 -10.48 -6.27 -14.13
C GLN A 150 -9.26 -5.52 -13.57
N ARG A 151 -8.78 -5.95 -12.41
CA ARG A 151 -7.62 -5.35 -11.72
C ARG A 151 -6.76 -6.43 -11.09
N ALA A 152 -5.49 -6.10 -10.87
CA ALA A 152 -4.59 -6.92 -10.04
C ALA A 152 -3.89 -6.03 -9.02
N VAL A 153 -3.60 -6.57 -7.83
CA VAL A 153 -2.80 -5.91 -6.79
C VAL A 153 -1.57 -6.75 -6.52
N LEU A 154 -0.39 -6.15 -6.70
CA LEU A 154 0.90 -6.83 -6.56
C LEU A 154 1.91 -5.95 -5.81
N PRO A 155 2.76 -6.54 -4.94
CA PRO A 155 3.86 -5.80 -4.34
C PRO A 155 4.89 -5.45 -5.40
N ILE A 156 5.40 -4.23 -5.40
CA ILE A 156 6.45 -3.79 -6.32
C ILE A 156 7.74 -3.43 -5.59
N GLU A 157 7.62 -3.04 -4.33
CA GLU A 157 8.75 -2.58 -3.52
C GLU A 157 8.45 -2.74 -2.04
N ASN A 158 9.49 -3.09 -1.26
CA ASN A 158 9.45 -3.10 0.18
C ASN A 158 10.62 -2.26 0.73
N SER A 159 10.37 -1.42 1.74
CA SER A 159 11.37 -0.48 2.27
C SER A 159 12.59 -1.15 2.90
N THR A 160 12.49 -2.44 3.29
CA THR A 160 13.58 -3.19 3.91
C THR A 160 14.23 -4.22 2.96
N ALA A 161 13.45 -4.75 2.00
CA ALA A 161 13.90 -5.81 1.10
C ALA A 161 14.16 -5.33 -0.33
N GLY A 162 13.80 -4.07 -0.65
CA GLY A 162 13.98 -3.49 -1.97
C GLY A 162 12.91 -3.91 -2.98
N SER A 163 13.27 -3.90 -4.24
CA SER A 163 12.36 -4.08 -5.37
C SER A 163 11.95 -5.54 -5.57
N VAL A 164 10.66 -5.75 -5.92
CA VAL A 164 10.15 -7.07 -6.32
C VAL A 164 10.42 -7.29 -7.81
N ASN A 165 11.60 -7.76 -8.10
CA ASN A 165 12.17 -7.85 -9.45
C ASN A 165 11.29 -8.61 -10.45
N GLU A 166 10.65 -9.70 -10.02
CA GLU A 166 9.77 -10.50 -10.87
C GLU A 166 8.58 -9.69 -11.39
N VAL A 167 8.02 -8.80 -10.56
CA VAL A 167 6.89 -7.96 -10.97
C VAL A 167 7.32 -6.95 -12.04
N TYR A 168 8.51 -6.33 -11.89
CA TYR A 168 9.06 -5.44 -12.93
C TYR A 168 9.27 -6.18 -14.24
N ASP A 169 9.86 -7.38 -14.21
CA ASP A 169 10.12 -8.19 -15.40
C ASP A 169 8.82 -8.60 -16.10
N LEU A 170 7.76 -8.89 -15.35
CA LEU A 170 6.44 -9.20 -15.88
C LEU A 170 5.76 -7.96 -16.48
N LEU A 171 5.83 -6.80 -15.81
CA LEU A 171 5.30 -5.53 -16.33
C LEU A 171 6.00 -5.10 -17.62
N PHE A 172 7.29 -5.40 -17.75
CA PHE A 172 8.00 -5.14 -19.01
C PHE A 172 7.49 -6.00 -20.18
N ARG A 173 7.20 -7.27 -19.91
CA ARG A 173 6.78 -8.25 -20.94
C ARG A 173 5.31 -8.16 -21.30
N LEU A 174 4.47 -7.85 -20.34
CA LEU A 174 3.03 -7.76 -20.51
C LEU A 174 2.63 -6.31 -20.83
N ASN A 175 1.69 -6.15 -21.77
CA ASN A 175 1.19 -4.82 -22.12
C ASN A 175 0.02 -4.46 -21.18
N LEU A 176 0.35 -4.23 -19.92
CA LEU A 176 -0.58 -3.85 -18.86
C LEU A 176 -0.24 -2.46 -18.34
N ALA A 177 -1.21 -1.78 -17.75
CA ALA A 177 -1.07 -0.44 -17.21
C ALA A 177 -1.12 -0.42 -15.69
N MET A 178 -0.26 0.41 -15.07
CA MET A 178 -0.35 0.78 -13.67
C MET A 178 -1.43 1.86 -13.52
N VAL A 179 -2.42 1.61 -12.68
CA VAL A 179 -3.60 2.49 -12.52
C VAL A 179 -3.83 2.94 -11.08
N GLY A 180 -2.99 2.52 -10.16
CA GLY A 180 -3.03 2.91 -8.75
C GLY A 180 -1.85 2.36 -7.98
N GLU A 181 -1.70 2.85 -6.77
CA GLU A 181 -0.76 2.31 -5.79
C GLU A 181 -1.39 2.32 -4.39
N GLU A 182 -0.90 1.41 -3.53
CA GLU A 182 -1.24 1.35 -2.13
C GLU A 182 0.04 1.11 -1.32
N VAL A 183 0.22 1.80 -0.20
CA VAL A 183 1.35 1.62 0.71
C VAL A 183 0.86 1.03 2.02
N LEU A 184 1.30 -0.18 2.30
CA LEU A 184 0.86 -0.94 3.45
C LEU A 184 2.00 -1.08 4.48
N PRO A 185 1.78 -0.70 5.76
CA PRO A 185 2.69 -1.03 6.84
C PRO A 185 2.70 -2.54 7.08
N ILE A 186 3.88 -3.14 7.06
CA ILE A 186 4.08 -4.56 7.32
C ILE A 186 4.43 -4.73 8.79
N ARG A 187 3.48 -5.23 9.57
CA ARG A 187 3.65 -5.49 11.00
C ARG A 187 3.64 -6.97 11.27
N HIS A 188 4.82 -7.50 11.58
CA HIS A 188 4.96 -8.91 11.91
C HIS A 188 4.63 -9.16 13.38
N CYS A 189 3.72 -10.11 13.59
CA CYS A 189 3.36 -10.64 14.90
C CYS A 189 3.77 -12.12 14.99
N LEU A 190 4.15 -12.57 16.18
CA LEU A 190 4.26 -13.99 16.48
C LEU A 190 2.91 -14.50 16.94
N LEU A 191 2.37 -15.50 16.25
CA LEU A 191 1.02 -16.01 16.40
C LEU A 191 1.08 -17.48 16.81
N GLY A 192 0.30 -17.87 17.81
CA GLY A 192 0.18 -19.27 18.25
C GLY A 192 -1.27 -19.66 18.46
N VAL A 193 -1.55 -20.96 18.58
CA VAL A 193 -2.89 -21.43 18.96
C VAL A 193 -3.24 -20.98 20.38
N PRO A 194 -4.53 -20.89 20.76
CA PRO A 194 -4.94 -20.51 22.10
C PRO A 194 -4.26 -21.36 23.17
N GLY A 195 -3.65 -20.69 24.15
CA GLY A 195 -2.89 -21.32 25.24
C GLY A 195 -1.44 -21.69 24.90
N ALA A 196 -0.93 -21.36 23.72
CA ALA A 196 0.51 -21.41 23.44
C ALA A 196 1.24 -20.32 24.25
N THR A 197 2.50 -20.59 24.63
CA THR A 197 3.35 -19.68 25.40
C THR A 197 4.73 -19.60 24.74
N LEU A 198 5.43 -18.47 24.86
CA LEU A 198 6.76 -18.28 24.28
C LEU A 198 7.75 -19.37 24.72
N ALA A 199 7.71 -19.77 26.00
CA ALA A 199 8.60 -20.80 26.57
C ALA A 199 8.30 -22.22 26.06
N GLY A 200 7.09 -22.46 25.53
CA GLY A 200 6.68 -23.77 25.01
C GLY A 200 6.91 -23.93 23.50
N LEU A 201 7.40 -22.91 22.82
CA LEU A 201 7.62 -22.97 21.38
C LEU A 201 8.88 -23.79 21.04
N SER A 202 8.77 -24.58 19.99
CA SER A 202 9.87 -25.29 19.35
C SER A 202 10.05 -24.93 17.88
N HIS A 203 8.99 -24.45 17.20
CA HIS A 203 9.04 -24.12 15.77
C HIS A 203 8.30 -22.82 15.46
N VAL A 204 8.88 -22.03 14.54
CA VAL A 204 8.25 -20.83 13.99
C VAL A 204 8.25 -20.91 12.46
N HIS A 205 7.05 -20.79 11.88
CA HIS A 205 6.81 -20.87 10.45
C HIS A 205 6.57 -19.50 9.84
N SER A 206 7.20 -19.17 8.72
CA SER A 206 6.84 -18.01 7.91
C SER A 206 7.50 -18.02 6.53
N HIS A 207 7.19 -17.00 5.71
CA HIS A 207 7.94 -16.75 4.50
C HIS A 207 9.41 -16.45 4.82
N PRO A 208 10.39 -16.94 4.03
CA PRO A 208 11.82 -16.75 4.30
C PRO A 208 12.21 -15.28 4.56
N GLN A 209 11.63 -14.35 3.80
CA GLN A 209 11.88 -12.92 3.99
C GLN A 209 11.36 -12.42 5.35
N ALA A 210 10.19 -12.85 5.80
CA ALA A 210 9.65 -12.47 7.11
C ALA A 210 10.48 -13.05 8.25
N LEU A 211 10.97 -14.30 8.10
CA LEU A 211 11.92 -14.90 9.06
C LEU A 211 13.21 -14.09 9.16
N ALA A 212 13.78 -13.67 8.02
CA ALA A 212 14.98 -12.84 7.99
C ALA A 212 14.73 -11.44 8.61
N GLN A 213 13.57 -10.84 8.36
CA GLN A 213 13.18 -9.55 8.95
C GLN A 213 12.91 -9.62 10.46
N CYS A 214 12.76 -10.81 11.04
CA CYS A 214 12.52 -11.05 12.46
C CYS A 214 13.66 -11.83 13.14
N SER A 215 14.85 -11.91 12.49
CA SER A 215 15.97 -12.73 12.93
C SER A 215 16.43 -12.42 14.34
N ASP A 216 16.47 -11.15 14.75
CA ASP A 216 16.95 -10.73 16.06
C ASP A 216 15.99 -11.18 17.17
N TYR A 217 14.68 -11.07 16.92
CA TYR A 217 13.66 -11.57 17.83
C TYR A 217 13.73 -13.10 17.93
N LEU A 218 13.85 -13.80 16.79
CA LEU A 218 13.94 -15.26 16.75
C LEU A 218 15.20 -15.78 17.46
N ALA A 219 16.33 -15.10 17.33
CA ALA A 219 17.57 -15.45 18.04
C ALA A 219 17.44 -15.37 19.57
N GLY A 220 16.50 -14.55 20.07
CA GLY A 220 16.16 -14.47 21.51
C GLY A 220 15.28 -15.64 22.01
N LEU A 221 14.73 -16.46 21.12
CA LEU A 221 13.89 -17.62 21.49
C LEU A 221 14.77 -18.88 21.57
N ALA A 222 15.10 -19.31 22.77
CA ALA A 222 15.98 -20.46 22.97
C ALA A 222 15.36 -21.78 22.46
N GLY A 223 16.09 -22.51 21.61
CA GLY A 223 15.69 -23.83 21.11
C GLY A 223 14.55 -23.84 20.08
N VAL A 224 14.25 -22.68 19.48
CA VAL A 224 13.20 -22.56 18.46
C VAL A 224 13.82 -22.69 17.07
N GLU A 225 13.26 -23.56 16.25
CA GLU A 225 13.65 -23.75 14.84
C GLU A 225 12.72 -22.95 13.91
N SER A 226 13.32 -22.34 12.86
CA SER A 226 12.57 -21.61 11.85
C SER A 226 12.29 -22.47 10.62
N GLU A 227 11.03 -22.60 10.22
CA GLU A 227 10.60 -23.36 9.05
C GLU A 227 9.99 -22.46 7.96
N PRO A 228 10.47 -22.57 6.69
CA PRO A 228 9.95 -21.77 5.62
C PRO A 228 8.55 -22.20 5.15
N ALA A 229 7.72 -21.19 4.82
CA ALA A 229 6.42 -21.35 4.18
C ALA A 229 6.36 -20.45 2.93
N SER A 230 5.44 -20.75 2.01
CA SER A 230 5.31 -20.00 0.76
C SER A 230 4.79 -18.56 0.94
N ASN A 231 4.04 -18.28 2.00
CA ASN A 231 3.66 -16.94 2.45
C ASN A 231 3.32 -16.94 3.94
N THR A 232 3.24 -15.75 4.53
CA THR A 232 3.00 -15.56 5.97
C THR A 232 1.60 -16.01 6.40
N ALA A 233 0.57 -15.74 5.61
CA ALA A 233 -0.82 -16.14 5.93
C ALA A 233 -1.00 -17.66 5.86
N LEU A 234 -0.35 -18.34 4.89
CA LEU A 234 -0.36 -19.81 4.84
C LEU A 234 0.37 -20.42 6.03
N ALA A 235 1.43 -19.79 6.52
CA ALA A 235 2.09 -20.21 7.75
C ALA A 235 1.12 -20.15 8.95
N ALA A 236 0.37 -19.04 9.08
CA ALA A 236 -0.66 -18.91 10.11
C ALA A 236 -1.76 -19.98 9.98
N ALA A 237 -2.28 -20.21 8.77
CA ALA A 237 -3.27 -21.25 8.51
C ALA A 237 -2.79 -22.64 8.94
N ARG A 238 -1.56 -23.02 8.56
CA ARG A 238 -0.96 -24.30 8.92
C ARG A 238 -0.79 -24.48 10.44
N VAL A 239 -0.38 -23.44 11.15
CA VAL A 239 -0.27 -23.48 12.62
C VAL A 239 -1.65 -23.69 13.26
N ALA A 240 -2.69 -23.00 12.74
CA ALA A 240 -4.05 -23.18 13.20
C ALA A 240 -4.58 -24.59 12.95
N GLU A 241 -4.39 -25.14 11.74
CA GLU A 241 -4.79 -26.50 11.37
C GLU A 241 -4.08 -27.57 12.22
N ARG A 242 -2.78 -27.36 12.51
CA ARG A 242 -1.98 -28.29 13.32
C ARG A 242 -2.46 -28.34 14.76
N GLY A 243 -2.92 -27.23 15.32
CA GLY A 243 -3.45 -27.17 16.68
C GLY A 243 -2.41 -27.40 17.79
N ASP A 244 -1.12 -27.44 17.46
CA ASP A 244 -0.02 -27.74 18.38
C ASP A 244 0.54 -26.45 18.99
N ARG A 245 0.57 -26.38 20.32
CA ARG A 245 1.05 -25.23 21.09
C ARG A 245 2.56 -25.01 20.98
N ALA A 246 3.32 -26.00 20.50
CA ALA A 246 4.75 -25.88 20.27
C ALA A 246 5.10 -25.17 18.95
N HIS A 247 4.11 -24.90 18.11
CA HIS A 247 4.27 -24.25 16.81
C HIS A 247 3.66 -22.85 16.79
N ALA A 248 4.38 -21.90 16.19
CA ALA A 248 3.92 -20.52 15.98
C ALA A 248 4.15 -20.09 14.52
N ALA A 249 3.51 -19.01 14.11
CA ALA A 249 3.72 -18.36 12.82
C ALA A 249 4.11 -16.90 12.97
N ILE A 250 4.95 -16.38 12.08
CA ILE A 250 5.12 -14.94 11.90
C ILE A 250 4.23 -14.51 10.73
N ALA A 251 3.21 -13.68 11.04
CA ALA A 251 2.28 -13.11 10.07
C ALA A 251 1.69 -11.79 10.60
N SER A 252 0.73 -11.19 9.85
CA SER A 252 -0.04 -10.05 10.34
C SER A 252 -1.02 -10.46 11.45
N ALA A 253 -1.44 -9.51 12.29
CA ALA A 253 -2.46 -9.75 13.30
C ALA A 253 -3.78 -10.19 12.67
N GLU A 254 -4.13 -9.61 11.51
CA GLU A 254 -5.33 -9.92 10.72
C GLU A 254 -5.34 -11.38 10.25
N ALA A 255 -4.19 -11.90 9.84
CA ALA A 255 -4.05 -13.33 9.53
C ALA A 255 -4.27 -14.20 10.78
N GLY A 256 -3.80 -13.73 11.94
CA GLY A 256 -4.06 -14.37 13.23
C GLY A 256 -5.55 -14.43 13.56
N ASP A 257 -6.22 -13.30 13.52
CA ASP A 257 -7.66 -13.18 13.83
C ASP A 257 -8.50 -14.07 12.90
N ARG A 258 -8.16 -14.10 11.61
CA ARG A 258 -8.86 -14.92 10.60
C ARG A 258 -8.78 -16.43 10.90
N HIS A 259 -7.65 -16.89 11.44
CA HIS A 259 -7.43 -18.31 11.73
C HIS A 259 -7.61 -18.67 13.21
N GLY A 260 -8.12 -17.75 14.04
CA GLY A 260 -8.35 -17.98 15.47
C GLY A 260 -7.09 -18.17 16.28
N LEU A 261 -5.96 -17.61 15.81
CA LEU A 261 -4.69 -17.61 16.53
C LEU A 261 -4.60 -16.46 17.53
N THR A 262 -3.84 -16.67 18.59
CA THR A 262 -3.55 -15.65 19.60
C THR A 262 -2.22 -14.96 19.27
N VAL A 263 -2.17 -13.63 19.38
CA VAL A 263 -0.93 -12.86 19.26
C VAL A 263 -0.09 -13.09 20.52
N LEU A 264 1.05 -13.76 20.38
CA LEU A 264 2.02 -14.02 21.46
C LEU A 264 3.00 -12.85 21.63
N ALA A 265 3.37 -12.20 20.53
CA ALA A 265 4.17 -10.97 20.52
C ALA A 265 3.84 -10.11 19.31
N ARG A 266 3.89 -8.78 19.47
CA ARG A 266 3.67 -7.79 18.41
C ARG A 266 4.98 -7.16 17.99
N ASP A 267 5.01 -6.65 16.75
CA ASP A 267 6.11 -5.83 16.22
C ASP A 267 7.48 -6.55 16.38
N VAL A 268 7.53 -7.82 16.00
CA VAL A 268 8.71 -8.70 16.16
C VAL A 268 9.77 -8.49 15.06
N ALA A 269 9.57 -7.52 14.16
CA ALA A 269 10.53 -7.20 13.10
C ALA A 269 11.75 -6.43 13.63
N ASN A 270 12.93 -6.66 13.04
CA ASN A 270 14.19 -6.00 13.38
C ASN A 270 14.13 -4.48 13.14
N GLN A 271 13.33 -4.03 12.16
CA GLN A 271 13.17 -2.62 11.82
C GLN A 271 11.76 -2.12 12.18
N ALA A 272 11.69 -0.97 12.83
CA ALA A 272 10.43 -0.36 13.25
C ALA A 272 9.58 0.13 12.05
N VAL A 273 10.23 0.52 10.93
CA VAL A 273 9.57 0.95 9.70
C VAL A 273 9.75 -0.12 8.64
N ASN A 274 8.66 -0.76 8.27
CA ASN A 274 8.60 -1.74 7.19
C ASN A 274 7.33 -1.47 6.38
N LEU A 275 7.51 -0.91 5.18
CA LEU A 275 6.42 -0.53 4.29
C LEU A 275 6.54 -1.35 3.00
N THR A 276 5.43 -1.86 2.50
CA THR A 276 5.36 -2.44 1.16
C THR A 276 4.48 -1.57 0.28
N ARG A 277 5.02 -1.17 -0.86
CA ARG A 277 4.28 -0.51 -1.92
C ARG A 277 3.71 -1.57 -2.85
N PHE A 278 2.41 -1.55 -3.01
CA PHE A 278 1.65 -2.34 -3.96
C PHE A 278 1.23 -1.47 -5.14
N VAL A 279 1.15 -2.06 -6.32
CA VAL A 279 0.62 -1.40 -7.51
C VAL A 279 -0.67 -2.08 -7.94
N VAL A 280 -1.58 -1.25 -8.44
CA VAL A 280 -2.82 -1.69 -9.05
C VAL A 280 -2.64 -1.71 -10.55
N ILE A 281 -2.91 -2.85 -11.16
CA ILE A 281 -2.70 -3.11 -12.59
C ILE A 281 -4.04 -3.32 -13.27
N ALA A 282 -4.16 -2.80 -14.49
CA ALA A 282 -5.30 -2.99 -15.38
C ALA A 282 -4.84 -3.35 -16.80
N ALA A 283 -5.77 -3.84 -17.61
CA ALA A 283 -5.51 -4.12 -19.03
C ALA A 283 -5.25 -2.84 -19.84
N THR A 284 -5.89 -1.74 -19.47
CA THR A 284 -5.77 -0.44 -20.13
C THR A 284 -5.51 0.68 -19.11
N PRO A 285 -4.83 1.76 -19.51
CA PRO A 285 -4.72 2.96 -18.68
C PRO A 285 -6.11 3.51 -18.30
N VAL A 286 -6.17 4.27 -17.23
CA VAL A 286 -7.35 5.03 -16.82
C VAL A 286 -7.02 6.52 -16.89
N ASP A 287 -8.01 7.31 -17.25
CA ASP A 287 -7.88 8.77 -17.16
C ASP A 287 -8.01 9.16 -15.69
N VAL A 288 -7.07 9.95 -15.21
CA VAL A 288 -7.07 10.48 -13.85
C VAL A 288 -7.47 11.94 -13.91
N ASN A 289 -8.31 12.37 -12.96
CA ASN A 289 -8.65 13.77 -12.84
C ASN A 289 -7.38 14.61 -12.55
N PRO A 290 -7.07 15.66 -13.33
CA PRO A 290 -5.86 16.47 -13.14
C PRO A 290 -5.70 17.11 -11.76
N LEU A 291 -6.79 17.25 -10.99
CA LEU A 291 -6.78 17.79 -9.63
C LEU A 291 -6.25 16.79 -8.58
N VAL A 292 -6.02 15.55 -9.00
CA VAL A 292 -5.48 14.50 -8.17
C VAL A 292 -3.96 14.45 -8.28
N ALA A 293 -3.27 14.47 -7.14
CA ALA A 293 -1.82 14.29 -7.12
C ALA A 293 -1.44 12.91 -7.67
N CYS A 294 -0.64 12.90 -8.73
CA CYS A 294 -0.32 11.69 -9.49
C CYS A 294 1.17 11.37 -9.49
N LYS A 295 1.44 10.12 -9.79
CA LYS A 295 2.75 9.63 -10.27
C LYS A 295 2.61 9.13 -11.70
N VAL A 296 3.67 9.32 -12.47
CA VAL A 296 3.85 8.70 -13.77
C VAL A 296 4.98 7.70 -13.68
N SER A 297 4.66 6.43 -13.89
CA SER A 297 5.66 5.36 -13.96
C SER A 297 6.09 5.11 -15.39
N LEU A 298 7.39 5.06 -15.60
CA LEU A 298 8.05 4.94 -16.89
C LEU A 298 8.98 3.73 -16.91
N VAL A 299 9.18 3.17 -18.10
CA VAL A 299 10.31 2.28 -18.37
C VAL A 299 10.99 2.70 -19.67
N PHE A 300 12.30 2.80 -19.65
CA PHE A 300 13.09 3.16 -20.83
C PHE A 300 14.42 2.43 -20.91
N GLY A 301 14.96 2.30 -22.11
CA GLY A 301 16.30 1.81 -22.37
C GLY A 301 17.21 2.94 -22.83
N THR A 302 18.42 3.02 -22.29
CA THR A 302 19.41 4.01 -22.73
C THR A 302 20.22 3.49 -23.91
N ARG A 303 20.75 4.39 -24.73
CA ARG A 303 21.79 4.03 -25.70
C ARG A 303 23.05 3.60 -24.96
N HIS A 304 23.80 2.67 -25.53
CA HIS A 304 25.06 2.22 -24.94
C HIS A 304 26.21 3.22 -25.18
N GLU A 305 26.11 4.39 -24.52
CA GLU A 305 27.00 5.53 -24.64
C GLU A 305 27.38 6.08 -23.28
N ARG A 306 28.56 6.69 -23.20
CA ARG A 306 29.00 7.36 -21.97
C ARG A 306 28.02 8.47 -21.58
N GLY A 307 27.57 8.49 -20.33
CA GLY A 307 26.67 9.49 -19.78
C GLY A 307 25.21 9.40 -20.27
N ALA A 308 24.82 8.32 -20.97
CA ALA A 308 23.45 8.20 -21.51
C ALA A 308 22.38 8.29 -20.42
N LEU A 309 22.53 7.58 -19.30
CA LEU A 309 21.58 7.68 -18.18
C LEU A 309 21.56 9.08 -17.58
N VAL A 310 22.72 9.71 -17.39
CA VAL A 310 22.81 11.08 -16.83
C VAL A 310 22.07 12.07 -17.72
N ARG A 311 22.18 11.98 -19.05
CA ARG A 311 21.41 12.83 -19.97
C ARG A 311 19.90 12.64 -19.79
N CYS A 312 19.43 11.40 -19.66
CA CYS A 312 18.03 11.11 -19.40
C CYS A 312 17.54 11.75 -18.08
N LEU A 313 18.33 11.63 -17.01
CA LEU A 313 18.00 12.22 -15.72
C LEU A 313 18.02 13.75 -15.74
N ASN A 314 18.97 14.36 -16.46
CA ASN A 314 19.04 15.81 -16.63
C ASN A 314 17.80 16.36 -17.32
N VAL A 315 17.30 15.69 -18.36
CA VAL A 315 16.04 16.09 -19.04
C VAL A 315 14.88 16.20 -18.04
N LEU A 316 14.75 15.24 -17.16
CA LEU A 316 13.69 15.24 -16.13
C LEU A 316 13.92 16.36 -15.10
N ALA A 317 15.19 16.56 -14.69
CA ALA A 317 15.55 17.59 -13.72
C ALA A 317 15.38 19.01 -14.25
N GLU A 318 15.70 19.27 -15.53
CA GLU A 318 15.52 20.57 -16.20
C GLU A 318 14.05 20.98 -16.28
N GLU A 319 13.13 20.01 -16.39
CA GLU A 319 11.68 20.24 -16.32
C GLU A 319 11.14 20.31 -14.88
N GLY A 320 12.01 20.24 -13.87
CA GLY A 320 11.62 20.32 -12.45
C GLY A 320 10.80 19.11 -11.98
N LEU A 321 10.99 17.96 -12.62
CA LEU A 321 10.30 16.72 -12.23
C LEU A 321 11.02 16.03 -11.07
N SER A 322 10.28 15.76 -10.01
CA SER A 322 10.77 14.99 -8.85
C SER A 322 10.71 13.51 -9.14
N LEU A 323 11.85 12.82 -9.00
CA LEU A 323 11.94 11.37 -9.12
C LEU A 323 11.74 10.74 -7.74
N THR A 324 10.73 9.87 -7.62
CA THR A 324 10.46 9.12 -6.39
C THR A 324 10.99 7.70 -6.44
N LYS A 325 11.36 7.23 -7.64
CA LYS A 325 12.00 5.92 -7.86
C LYS A 325 12.91 5.93 -9.06
N LEU A 326 14.03 5.21 -8.93
CA LEU A 326 14.91 4.82 -10.03
C LEU A 326 15.40 3.39 -9.77
N GLU A 327 15.05 2.46 -10.65
CA GLU A 327 15.43 1.06 -10.57
C GLU A 327 16.05 0.61 -11.88
N SER A 328 17.21 -0.03 -11.84
CA SER A 328 17.87 -0.60 -13.03
C SER A 328 17.66 -2.11 -13.09
N ARG A 329 17.28 -2.63 -14.26
CA ARG A 329 17.11 -4.05 -14.50
C ARG A 329 17.87 -4.48 -15.75
N PRO A 330 18.48 -5.66 -15.77
CA PRO A 330 19.00 -6.23 -17.01
C PRO A 330 17.90 -6.33 -18.07
N LYS A 331 18.18 -5.91 -19.29
CA LYS A 331 17.23 -6.00 -20.39
C LYS A 331 17.07 -7.47 -20.82
N PRO A 332 15.84 -8.00 -20.81
CA PRO A 332 15.60 -9.38 -21.23
C PRO A 332 16.10 -9.62 -22.66
N GLY A 333 16.88 -10.69 -22.86
CA GLY A 333 17.39 -11.08 -24.18
C GLY A 333 18.63 -10.32 -24.66
N SER A 334 19.19 -9.41 -23.87
CA SER A 334 20.43 -8.68 -24.20
C SER A 334 21.45 -8.81 -23.08
N ALA A 335 22.69 -9.15 -23.40
CA ALA A 335 23.76 -9.18 -22.42
C ALA A 335 24.29 -7.75 -22.17
N TRP A 336 24.39 -7.37 -20.89
CA TRP A 336 24.96 -6.11 -20.44
C TRP A 336 24.21 -4.83 -20.84
N GLU A 337 22.99 -4.94 -21.38
CA GLU A 337 22.07 -3.81 -21.54
C GLU A 337 21.12 -3.72 -20.34
N TYR A 338 20.75 -2.48 -20.00
CA TYR A 338 19.88 -2.19 -18.86
C TYR A 338 18.66 -1.41 -19.32
N ILE A 339 17.55 -1.68 -18.63
CA ILE A 339 16.34 -0.87 -18.69
C ILE A 339 16.15 -0.20 -17.33
N PHE A 340 15.55 0.97 -17.34
CA PHE A 340 15.35 1.80 -16.15
C PHE A 340 13.87 2.03 -15.93
N TYR A 341 13.42 1.70 -14.74
CA TYR A 341 12.09 2.05 -14.25
C TYR A 341 12.22 3.31 -13.42
N VAL A 342 11.38 4.28 -13.71
CA VAL A 342 11.39 5.59 -13.05
C VAL A 342 9.97 5.98 -12.72
N ASP A 343 9.76 6.46 -11.50
CA ASP A 343 8.53 7.12 -11.12
C ASP A 343 8.79 8.61 -10.93
N VAL A 344 8.00 9.45 -11.60
CA VAL A 344 8.04 10.90 -11.45
C VAL A 344 6.73 11.43 -10.89
N GLU A 345 6.82 12.47 -10.06
CA GLU A 345 5.64 13.16 -9.54
C GLU A 345 5.09 14.12 -10.60
N GLY A 346 3.81 14.02 -10.84
CA GLY A 346 3.08 14.88 -11.76
C GLY A 346 1.99 14.14 -12.52
N HIS A 347 1.16 14.88 -13.22
CA HIS A 347 0.08 14.36 -14.05
C HIS A 347 0.46 14.45 -15.54
N LEU A 348 0.03 13.47 -16.36
CA LEU A 348 0.34 13.45 -17.80
C LEU A 348 -0.18 14.68 -18.57
N SER A 349 -1.17 15.41 -18.07
CA SER A 349 -1.64 16.66 -18.67
C SER A 349 -0.76 17.88 -18.35
N GLU A 350 0.16 17.77 -17.38
CA GLU A 350 1.03 18.89 -17.03
C GLU A 350 2.05 19.16 -18.15
N PRO A 351 2.21 20.43 -18.61
CA PRO A 351 3.16 20.77 -19.66
C PRO A 351 4.60 20.32 -19.36
N ARG A 352 5.06 20.45 -18.09
CA ARG A 352 6.40 20.02 -17.66
C ARG A 352 6.60 18.50 -17.81
N VAL A 353 5.56 17.69 -17.51
CA VAL A 353 5.62 16.23 -17.66
C VAL A 353 5.66 15.88 -19.14
N GLN A 354 4.83 16.52 -19.98
CA GLN A 354 4.82 16.30 -21.42
C GLN A 354 6.17 16.68 -22.07
N SER A 355 6.75 17.82 -21.70
CA SER A 355 8.07 18.27 -22.16
C SER A 355 9.16 17.27 -21.73
N GLY A 356 9.18 16.86 -20.46
CA GLY A 356 10.11 15.88 -19.94
C GLY A 356 10.02 14.52 -20.65
N LEU A 357 8.82 14.02 -20.92
CA LEU A 357 8.62 12.80 -21.69
C LEU A 357 9.07 12.92 -23.14
N ALA A 358 8.79 14.04 -23.80
CA ALA A 358 9.26 14.31 -25.17
C ALA A 358 10.80 14.36 -25.25
N GLY A 359 11.45 15.08 -24.31
CA GLY A 359 12.90 15.14 -24.21
C GLY A 359 13.53 13.76 -23.89
N LEU A 360 12.90 13.00 -23.00
CA LEU A 360 13.35 11.66 -22.66
C LEU A 360 13.24 10.70 -23.85
N ALA A 361 12.17 10.79 -24.64
CA ALA A 361 11.98 9.97 -25.84
C ALA A 361 13.09 10.18 -26.87
N THR A 362 13.64 11.40 -27.00
CA THR A 362 14.77 11.67 -27.91
C THR A 362 16.11 11.14 -27.39
N SER A 363 16.24 10.98 -26.08
CA SER A 363 17.48 10.58 -25.38
C SER A 363 17.59 9.08 -25.13
N THR A 364 16.54 8.32 -25.41
CA THR A 364 16.40 6.88 -25.10
C THR A 364 16.35 6.01 -26.37
N GLN A 365 16.57 4.70 -26.22
CA GLN A 365 16.32 3.72 -27.31
C GLN A 365 14.83 3.46 -27.46
N PHE A 366 14.13 3.37 -26.33
CA PHE A 366 12.69 3.27 -26.23
C PHE A 366 12.24 3.90 -24.92
N LEU A 367 11.03 4.40 -24.90
CA LEU A 367 10.33 4.90 -23.73
C LEU A 367 8.92 4.34 -23.74
N ARG A 368 8.46 3.80 -22.60
CA ARG A 368 7.08 3.39 -22.39
C ARG A 368 6.56 3.97 -21.09
N VAL A 369 5.42 4.63 -21.15
CA VAL A 369 4.65 5.01 -19.97
C VAL A 369 3.91 3.77 -19.48
N LEU A 370 4.18 3.35 -18.26
CA LEU A 370 3.51 2.23 -17.61
C LEU A 370 2.16 2.65 -17.03
N GLY A 371 2.03 3.91 -16.63
CA GLY A 371 0.77 4.48 -16.15
C GLY A 371 0.94 5.86 -15.53
N CYS A 372 -0.18 6.57 -15.45
CA CYS A 372 -0.39 7.75 -14.61
C CYS A 372 -1.51 7.40 -13.64
N TYR A 373 -1.27 7.56 -12.35
CA TYR A 373 -2.21 7.10 -11.33
C TYR A 373 -2.11 7.94 -10.06
N PRO A 374 -3.19 7.97 -9.24
CA PRO A 374 -3.18 8.67 -7.97
C PRO A 374 -2.04 8.19 -7.08
N GLN A 375 -1.31 9.12 -6.50
CA GLN A 375 -0.26 8.84 -5.53
C GLN A 375 -0.87 8.28 -4.24
N ALA A 376 -0.29 7.20 -3.70
CA ALA A 376 -0.72 6.67 -2.42
C ALA A 376 -0.55 7.70 -1.30
N VAL A 377 -1.54 7.75 -0.44
CA VAL A 377 -1.52 8.57 0.76
C VAL A 377 -0.69 7.84 1.83
N THR A 378 0.47 8.36 2.19
CA THR A 378 1.31 7.78 3.25
C THR A 378 1.10 8.52 4.56
N ALA A 379 0.95 7.78 5.66
CA ALA A 379 0.87 8.33 7.00
C ALA A 379 2.19 9.04 7.35
N GLY A 380 2.26 10.34 7.07
CA GLY A 380 3.47 11.11 7.38
C GLY A 380 3.75 12.24 6.39
N GLY A 381 2.72 12.91 5.87
CA GLY A 381 2.77 14.24 5.24
C GLY A 381 4.09 14.63 4.54
N GLY A 382 4.53 13.84 3.63
CA GLY A 382 5.67 14.08 2.77
C GLY A 382 5.73 12.91 1.80
N THR A 383 5.94 13.18 0.52
CA THR A 383 6.48 12.19 -0.41
C THR A 383 7.36 11.24 0.40
N ALA A 384 7.30 9.92 0.16
CA ALA A 384 8.15 8.93 0.82
C ALA A 384 9.65 9.26 0.57
N GLY A 385 10.06 10.41 1.04
CA GLY A 385 11.42 10.86 1.18
C GLY A 385 11.99 10.18 2.41
N VAL A 386 12.99 9.37 2.21
CA VAL A 386 13.93 8.85 3.19
C VAL A 386 14.15 9.91 4.29
N PRO A 387 14.07 9.56 5.60
CA PRO A 387 14.50 10.49 6.64
C PRO A 387 15.89 10.97 6.28
N GLN A 388 16.09 12.28 6.23
CA GLN A 388 17.44 12.84 6.13
C GLN A 388 18.22 12.32 7.33
N VAL A 389 19.30 11.56 7.05
CA VAL A 389 20.31 11.13 8.01
C VAL A 389 21.11 12.35 8.45
#